data_50da7cb7ee6b7b6772e567413c029b56
#
_entry.id   50da7cb7ee6b7b6772e567413c029b56
#
_cell.length_a   1.000
_cell.length_b   1.000
_cell.length_c   1.000
_cell.angle_alpha   90.00
_cell.angle_beta   90.00
_cell.angle_gamma   90.00
#
_symmetry.space_group_name_H-M   'P 1'
#
loop_
_entity.id
_entity.type
_entity.pdbx_description
1 polymer ?
#
loop_
_entity_poly.entity_id
_entity_poly.type
_entity_poly.pdbx_seq_one_letter_code
_entity_poly.pdbx_strand_id
1 'polypeptide(L)'
;MGGYNVAVVGVTGMVGQMFINVLRERNFPVKNWKLLASARSADKKINIEGKDYAIEEAAPQAFEGIDFAFFSAGGDVSKELAPEAAKKGALVVDNSSAFRMDEDVPLVVPEVNPQAASNHKGLIANPNCSTIQMVVALQPLHREAGLKRVVVSTYQSVSGSGKEAVDELAEQSRAVLNNEEPTKKNIPYKGAKKNHQIAFNMVPHLDEFEEDDYTKEEMKMIRETRKIMGIPELPLTATTVRVPVFNGHSEALTVELNSPLSPQEAREAFSKEKGIVVMDDPSELLYPMPVLTEGRDEVYVGRIRYDRSVPYGLNLWVVADNIRKGAATNSVQIAELFIERQS
;
A
#
# COMPACT_ATOMS: atom_id res chain seq x y z
N MET A 1 6.56 24.74 -18.21
CA MET A 1 5.68 23.62 -18.58
C MET A 1 4.32 23.87 -17.96
N GLY A 2 3.23 23.68 -18.70
CA GLY A 2 1.90 23.76 -18.14
C GLY A 2 1.67 22.55 -17.23
N GLY A 3 1.22 22.78 -15.98
CA GLY A 3 0.90 21.69 -15.06
C GLY A 3 -0.36 20.92 -15.48
N TYR A 4 -0.68 19.83 -14.75
CA TYR A 4 -1.77 18.90 -15.03
C TYR A 4 -3.01 19.20 -14.18
N ASN A 5 -4.17 18.87 -14.74
CA ASN A 5 -5.43 18.82 -14.00
C ASN A 5 -5.52 17.48 -13.28
N VAL A 6 -5.53 17.50 -11.97
CA VAL A 6 -5.47 16.29 -11.13
C VAL A 6 -6.76 16.13 -10.34
N ALA A 7 -7.40 14.97 -10.50
CA ALA A 7 -8.54 14.57 -9.69
C ALA A 7 -8.09 13.63 -8.55
N VAL A 8 -8.66 13.83 -7.35
CA VAL A 8 -8.51 12.91 -6.20
C VAL A 8 -9.90 12.44 -5.79
N VAL A 9 -10.19 11.16 -6.02
CA VAL A 9 -11.48 10.52 -5.70
C VAL A 9 -11.37 9.82 -4.35
N GLY A 10 -12.30 10.13 -3.44
CA GLY A 10 -12.23 9.69 -2.05
C GLY A 10 -11.35 10.59 -1.18
N VAL A 11 -11.27 11.88 -1.52
CA VAL A 11 -10.39 12.87 -0.90
C VAL A 11 -10.59 13.07 0.60
N THR A 12 -11.74 12.68 1.15
CA THR A 12 -12.02 12.76 2.60
C THR A 12 -11.44 11.60 3.41
N GLY A 13 -10.98 10.55 2.76
CA GLY A 13 -10.31 9.40 3.39
C GLY A 13 -8.83 9.68 3.69
N MET A 14 -8.22 8.84 4.53
CA MET A 14 -6.80 8.98 4.92
C MET A 14 -5.86 8.96 3.70
N VAL A 15 -6.01 7.99 2.82
CA VAL A 15 -5.20 7.88 1.59
C VAL A 15 -5.51 9.02 0.62
N GLY A 16 -6.79 9.43 0.49
CA GLY A 16 -7.18 10.55 -0.35
C GLY A 16 -6.52 11.87 0.06
N GLN A 17 -6.44 12.14 1.36
CA GLN A 17 -5.70 13.30 1.90
C GLN A 17 -4.19 13.14 1.69
N MET A 18 -3.68 11.92 1.85
CA MET A 18 -2.25 11.65 1.65
C MET A 18 -1.83 11.84 0.19
N PHE A 19 -2.70 11.58 -0.80
CA PHE A 19 -2.42 11.92 -2.20
C PHE A 19 -2.07 13.40 -2.37
N ILE A 20 -2.85 14.31 -1.76
CA ILE A 20 -2.58 15.76 -1.83
C ILE A 20 -1.19 16.05 -1.24
N ASN A 21 -0.90 15.49 -0.07
CA ASN A 21 0.38 15.72 0.61
C ASN A 21 1.56 15.22 -0.23
N VAL A 22 1.49 13.98 -0.70
CA VAL A 22 2.57 13.36 -1.49
C VAL A 22 2.78 14.07 -2.83
N LEU A 23 1.71 14.42 -3.55
CA LEU A 23 1.80 15.18 -4.80
C LEU A 23 2.53 16.53 -4.60
N ARG A 24 2.27 17.20 -3.47
CA ARG A 24 2.94 18.47 -3.12
C ARG A 24 4.40 18.25 -2.72
N GLU A 25 4.67 17.34 -1.80
CA GLU A 25 6.01 17.02 -1.30
C GLU A 25 6.95 16.59 -2.44
N ARG A 26 6.42 15.87 -3.43
CA ARG A 26 7.16 15.41 -4.60
C ARG A 26 7.19 16.43 -5.75
N ASN A 27 6.63 17.62 -5.53
CA ASN A 27 6.56 18.69 -6.55
C ASN A 27 5.89 18.23 -7.86
N PHE A 28 4.89 17.36 -7.77
CA PHE A 28 4.11 16.95 -8.93
C PHE A 28 3.47 18.17 -9.57
N PRO A 29 3.58 18.42 -10.88
CA PRO A 29 3.18 19.68 -11.51
C PRO A 29 1.66 19.80 -11.64
N VAL A 30 0.96 20.02 -10.53
CA VAL A 30 -0.50 20.22 -10.49
C VAL A 30 -0.85 21.65 -10.88
N LYS A 31 -1.65 21.81 -11.95
CA LYS A 31 -2.22 23.08 -12.38
C LYS A 31 -3.55 23.36 -11.69
N ASN A 32 -4.43 22.37 -11.68
CA ASN A 32 -5.74 22.45 -11.04
C ASN A 32 -6.05 21.19 -10.24
N TRP A 33 -6.64 21.38 -9.06
CA TRP A 33 -7.16 20.30 -8.23
C TRP A 33 -8.64 20.11 -8.47
N LYS A 34 -9.06 18.85 -8.65
CA LYS A 34 -10.45 18.40 -8.66
C LYS A 34 -10.63 17.42 -7.49
N LEU A 35 -11.26 17.87 -6.41
CA LEU A 35 -11.43 17.10 -5.19
C LEU A 35 -12.81 16.44 -5.19
N LEU A 36 -12.85 15.11 -5.21
CA LEU A 36 -14.07 14.35 -5.41
C LEU A 36 -14.34 13.42 -4.21
N ALA A 37 -15.60 13.39 -3.77
CA ALA A 37 -16.08 12.49 -2.73
C ALA A 37 -17.57 12.15 -2.93
N SER A 38 -18.18 11.42 -1.99
CA SER A 38 -19.63 11.17 -2.03
C SER A 38 -20.44 12.47 -1.79
N ALA A 39 -21.69 12.49 -2.24
CA ALA A 39 -22.62 13.60 -2.04
C ALA A 39 -22.68 14.14 -0.60
N ARG A 40 -22.52 13.25 0.41
CA ARG A 40 -22.48 13.64 1.84
C ARG A 40 -21.32 14.57 2.21
N SER A 41 -20.28 14.60 1.40
CA SER A 41 -19.08 15.42 1.61
C SER A 41 -18.96 16.57 0.63
N ALA A 42 -19.87 16.67 -0.34
CA ALA A 42 -19.93 17.80 -1.26
C ALA A 42 -20.07 19.13 -0.50
N ASP A 43 -19.59 20.19 -1.09
CA ASP A 43 -19.56 21.57 -0.56
C ASP A 43 -18.61 21.82 0.64
N LYS A 44 -18.03 20.77 1.24
CA LYS A 44 -16.93 20.95 2.17
C LYS A 44 -15.71 21.44 1.42
N LYS A 45 -14.80 22.10 2.14
CA LYS A 45 -13.57 22.63 1.54
C LYS A 45 -12.34 21.98 2.15
N ILE A 46 -11.31 21.84 1.34
CA ILE A 46 -9.96 21.47 1.79
C ILE A 46 -9.03 22.62 1.43
N ASN A 47 -8.27 23.07 2.43
CA ASN A 47 -7.24 24.08 2.22
C ASN A 47 -5.97 23.43 1.69
N ILE A 48 -5.50 23.85 0.52
CA ILE A 48 -4.23 23.43 -0.07
C ILE A 48 -3.40 24.71 -0.29
N GLU A 49 -2.32 24.85 0.46
CA GLU A 49 -1.38 26.00 0.35
C GLU A 49 -2.06 27.38 0.48
N GLY A 50 -3.00 27.49 1.40
CA GLY A 50 -3.70 28.75 1.65
C GLY A 50 -4.88 29.03 0.71
N LYS A 51 -5.14 28.15 -0.25
CA LYS A 51 -6.30 28.26 -1.16
C LYS A 51 -7.32 27.17 -0.82
N ASP A 52 -8.58 27.57 -0.70
CA ASP A 52 -9.69 26.65 -0.45
C ASP A 52 -10.22 26.05 -1.75
N TYR A 53 -10.31 24.74 -1.80
CA TYR A 53 -10.88 23.96 -2.88
C TYR A 53 -12.15 23.28 -2.40
N ALA A 54 -13.26 23.46 -3.12
CA ALA A 54 -14.50 22.76 -2.82
C ALA A 54 -14.38 21.27 -3.15
N ILE A 55 -14.99 20.45 -2.33
CA ILE A 55 -15.20 19.03 -2.64
C ILE A 55 -16.46 18.93 -3.48
N GLU A 56 -16.37 18.28 -4.63
CA GLU A 56 -17.49 18.01 -5.50
C GLU A 56 -17.94 16.55 -5.40
N GLU A 57 -19.17 16.27 -5.82
CA GLU A 57 -19.64 14.89 -5.90
C GLU A 57 -18.89 14.14 -7.02
N ALA A 58 -18.44 12.92 -6.69
CA ALA A 58 -17.82 12.05 -7.66
C ALA A 58 -18.87 11.51 -8.64
N ALA A 59 -18.81 11.98 -9.88
CA ALA A 59 -19.72 11.60 -10.96
C ALA A 59 -18.96 11.56 -12.30
N PRO A 60 -19.43 10.83 -13.32
CA PRO A 60 -18.72 10.71 -14.60
C PRO A 60 -18.34 12.07 -15.25
N GLN A 61 -19.20 13.08 -15.10
CA GLN A 61 -18.97 14.42 -15.68
C GLN A 61 -17.79 15.16 -15.04
N ALA A 62 -17.46 14.83 -13.80
CA ALA A 62 -16.38 15.47 -13.05
C ALA A 62 -14.99 15.21 -13.66
N PHE A 63 -14.85 14.24 -14.56
CA PHE A 63 -13.55 13.85 -15.14
C PHE A 63 -13.25 14.54 -16.48
N GLU A 64 -14.08 15.46 -16.95
CA GLU A 64 -13.78 16.20 -18.17
C GLU A 64 -12.56 17.10 -18.01
N GLY A 65 -11.59 16.94 -18.93
CA GLY A 65 -10.34 17.71 -18.92
C GLY A 65 -9.39 17.36 -17.78
N ILE A 66 -9.56 16.22 -17.13
CA ILE A 66 -8.61 15.68 -16.14
C ILE A 66 -7.52 14.90 -16.85
N ASP A 67 -6.25 15.17 -16.46
CA ASP A 67 -5.09 14.48 -16.98
C ASP A 67 -4.74 13.23 -16.13
N PHE A 68 -4.79 13.37 -14.80
CA PHE A 68 -4.54 12.28 -13.84
C PHE A 68 -5.68 12.17 -12.83
N ALA A 69 -6.12 10.95 -12.54
CA ALA A 69 -7.13 10.68 -11.54
C ALA A 69 -6.67 9.61 -10.55
N PHE A 70 -6.52 9.99 -9.27
CA PHE A 70 -6.13 9.09 -8.19
C PHE A 70 -7.38 8.63 -7.42
N PHE A 71 -7.61 7.32 -7.39
CA PHE A 71 -8.79 6.73 -6.76
C PHE A 71 -8.47 6.07 -5.41
N SER A 72 -9.21 6.45 -4.37
CA SER A 72 -9.19 5.81 -3.05
C SER A 72 -10.58 5.89 -2.39
N ALA A 73 -11.62 5.43 -3.11
CA ALA A 73 -13.02 5.55 -2.68
C ALA A 73 -13.72 4.18 -2.49
N GLY A 74 -12.95 3.08 -2.50
CA GLY A 74 -13.46 1.72 -2.40
C GLY A 74 -13.77 1.10 -3.76
N GLY A 75 -13.89 -0.25 -3.78
CA GLY A 75 -13.95 -1.03 -5.02
C GLY A 75 -15.19 -0.73 -5.87
N ASP A 76 -16.36 -0.52 -5.26
CA ASP A 76 -17.60 -0.29 -6.03
C ASP A 76 -17.56 1.05 -6.76
N VAL A 77 -17.10 2.11 -6.10
CA VAL A 77 -16.91 3.44 -6.72
C VAL A 77 -15.87 3.37 -7.83
N SER A 78 -14.76 2.64 -7.61
CA SER A 78 -13.74 2.46 -8.63
C SER A 78 -14.29 1.71 -9.84
N LYS A 79 -15.04 0.62 -9.67
CA LYS A 79 -15.65 -0.11 -10.78
C LYS A 79 -16.60 0.75 -11.63
N GLU A 80 -17.33 1.64 -10.97
CA GLU A 80 -18.26 2.55 -11.65
C GLU A 80 -17.54 3.70 -12.35
N LEU A 81 -16.64 4.40 -11.67
CA LEU A 81 -16.13 5.69 -12.12
C LEU A 81 -14.75 5.65 -12.79
N ALA A 82 -13.87 4.68 -12.45
CA ALA A 82 -12.53 4.65 -13.02
C ALA A 82 -12.53 4.40 -14.54
N PRO A 83 -13.35 3.48 -15.09
CA PRO A 83 -13.47 3.33 -16.55
C PRO A 83 -14.03 4.59 -17.23
N GLU A 84 -14.96 5.31 -16.60
CA GLU A 84 -15.51 6.56 -17.14
C GLU A 84 -14.47 7.69 -17.17
N ALA A 85 -13.64 7.79 -16.14
CA ALA A 85 -12.52 8.72 -16.13
C ALA A 85 -11.51 8.41 -17.24
N ALA A 86 -11.14 7.14 -17.43
CA ALA A 86 -10.24 6.69 -18.48
C ALA A 86 -10.80 6.98 -19.90
N LYS A 87 -12.10 6.75 -20.13
CA LYS A 87 -12.77 7.09 -21.40
C LYS A 87 -12.72 8.58 -21.71
N LYS A 88 -12.67 9.45 -20.70
CA LYS A 88 -12.54 10.92 -20.85
C LYS A 88 -11.09 11.38 -21.03
N GLY A 89 -10.14 10.44 -21.08
CA GLY A 89 -8.73 10.70 -21.35
C GLY A 89 -7.85 10.86 -20.12
N ALA A 90 -8.38 10.70 -18.91
CA ALA A 90 -7.58 10.70 -17.71
C ALA A 90 -6.74 9.42 -17.59
N LEU A 91 -5.48 9.53 -17.17
CA LEU A 91 -4.76 8.39 -16.64
C LEU A 91 -5.21 8.13 -15.21
N VAL A 92 -5.88 7.01 -15.01
CA VAL A 92 -6.39 6.60 -13.70
C VAL A 92 -5.37 5.73 -12.98
N VAL A 93 -5.05 6.07 -11.72
CA VAL A 93 -4.32 5.21 -10.80
C VAL A 93 -5.28 4.82 -9.66
N ASP A 94 -5.70 3.56 -9.65
CA ASP A 94 -6.69 3.05 -8.70
C ASP A 94 -6.05 2.29 -7.54
N ASN A 95 -6.23 2.80 -6.31
CA ASN A 95 -5.75 2.16 -5.10
C ASN A 95 -6.71 1.10 -4.53
N SER A 96 -7.89 0.90 -5.12
CA SER A 96 -8.80 -0.16 -4.69
C SER A 96 -8.34 -1.54 -5.19
N SER A 97 -8.98 -2.59 -4.70
CA SER A 97 -8.73 -3.96 -5.19
C SER A 97 -9.50 -4.31 -6.48
N ALA A 98 -10.28 -3.38 -7.01
CA ALA A 98 -11.28 -3.65 -8.05
C ALA A 98 -10.69 -4.26 -9.34
N PHE A 99 -9.52 -3.77 -9.76
CA PHE A 99 -8.93 -4.10 -11.06
C PHE A 99 -7.57 -4.80 -10.98
N ARG A 100 -7.06 -5.06 -9.77
CA ARG A 100 -5.68 -5.56 -9.59
C ARG A 100 -5.40 -6.86 -10.33
N MET A 101 -6.39 -7.75 -10.43
CA MET A 101 -6.23 -9.04 -11.06
C MET A 101 -6.76 -9.11 -12.51
N ASP A 102 -7.30 -8.01 -13.04
CA ASP A 102 -7.73 -7.94 -14.42
C ASP A 102 -6.52 -8.03 -15.38
N GLU A 103 -6.59 -8.89 -16.39
CA GLU A 103 -5.48 -9.13 -17.33
C GLU A 103 -5.09 -7.87 -18.10
N ASP A 104 -6.07 -7.05 -18.47
CA ASP A 104 -5.90 -5.81 -19.23
C ASP A 104 -5.45 -4.60 -18.38
N VAL A 105 -5.36 -4.76 -17.06
CA VAL A 105 -4.98 -3.68 -16.14
C VAL A 105 -3.61 -4.00 -15.52
N PRO A 106 -2.57 -3.20 -15.81
CA PRO A 106 -1.28 -3.38 -15.18
C PRO A 106 -1.34 -3.09 -13.67
N LEU A 107 -0.69 -3.97 -12.90
CA LEU A 107 -0.51 -3.85 -11.47
C LEU A 107 0.96 -3.46 -11.22
N VAL A 108 1.21 -2.24 -10.71
CA VAL A 108 2.54 -1.63 -10.83
C VAL A 108 3.13 -1.23 -9.47
N VAL A 109 4.38 -1.64 -9.28
CA VAL A 109 5.29 -1.09 -8.27
C VAL A 109 6.52 -0.55 -9.01
N PRO A 110 6.75 0.76 -9.05
CA PRO A 110 7.79 1.37 -9.89
C PRO A 110 9.20 0.84 -9.66
N GLU A 111 9.55 0.41 -8.47
CA GLU A 111 10.84 -0.19 -8.13
C GLU A 111 10.98 -1.65 -8.63
N VAL A 112 9.88 -2.29 -9.04
CA VAL A 112 9.86 -3.72 -9.41
C VAL A 112 9.59 -3.92 -10.90
N ASN A 113 8.46 -3.37 -11.37
CA ASN A 113 7.98 -3.60 -12.74
C ASN A 113 7.50 -2.33 -13.46
N PRO A 114 8.29 -1.23 -13.50
CA PRO A 114 7.86 0.05 -14.10
C PRO A 114 7.46 -0.08 -15.56
N GLN A 115 8.05 -1.04 -16.30
CA GLN A 115 7.75 -1.30 -17.71
C GLN A 115 6.29 -1.74 -17.91
N ALA A 116 5.67 -2.40 -16.92
CA ALA A 116 4.27 -2.85 -17.01
C ALA A 116 3.30 -1.67 -17.17
N ALA A 117 3.66 -0.50 -16.62
CA ALA A 117 2.85 0.71 -16.73
C ALA A 117 2.56 1.11 -18.19
N SER A 118 3.45 0.79 -19.14
CA SER A 118 3.27 1.14 -20.57
C SER A 118 2.12 0.39 -21.24
N ASN A 119 1.63 -0.69 -20.64
CA ASN A 119 0.57 -1.53 -21.20
C ASN A 119 -0.83 -1.07 -20.79
N HIS A 120 -0.96 0.10 -20.13
CA HIS A 120 -2.25 0.57 -19.65
C HIS A 120 -3.19 0.94 -20.81
N LYS A 121 -4.50 0.76 -20.57
CA LYS A 121 -5.58 1.25 -21.43
C LYS A 121 -6.32 2.43 -20.76
N GLY A 122 -5.55 3.34 -20.14
CA GLY A 122 -6.08 4.48 -19.38
C GLY A 122 -6.24 4.20 -17.87
N LEU A 123 -6.04 2.96 -17.40
CA LEU A 123 -6.18 2.57 -16.01
C LEU A 123 -4.98 1.72 -15.56
N ILE A 124 -4.42 2.02 -14.39
CA ILE A 124 -3.35 1.28 -13.73
C ILE A 124 -3.80 1.00 -12.30
N ALA A 125 -3.64 -0.23 -11.84
CA ALA A 125 -3.94 -0.61 -10.48
C ALA A 125 -2.71 -0.42 -9.57
N ASN A 126 -2.95 0.18 -8.39
CA ASN A 126 -2.00 0.24 -7.29
C ASN A 126 -2.18 -0.99 -6.41
N PRO A 127 -1.11 -1.74 -6.07
CA PRO A 127 -1.23 -2.97 -5.30
C PRO A 127 -1.68 -2.78 -3.85
N ASN A 128 -1.91 -3.89 -3.17
CA ASN A 128 -2.14 -3.95 -1.73
C ASN A 128 -0.93 -3.40 -0.95
N CYS A 129 -1.19 -2.70 0.17
CA CYS A 129 -0.16 -2.02 0.93
C CYS A 129 0.95 -2.96 1.44
N SER A 130 0.59 -4.14 1.94
CA SER A 130 1.57 -5.14 2.38
C SER A 130 2.30 -5.74 1.17
N THR A 131 1.60 -6.01 0.07
CA THR A 131 2.24 -6.51 -1.16
C THR A 131 3.31 -5.55 -1.67
N ILE A 132 3.06 -4.23 -1.68
CA ILE A 132 4.03 -3.24 -2.19
C ILE A 132 5.36 -3.33 -1.45
N GLN A 133 5.35 -3.25 -0.12
CA GLN A 133 6.59 -3.28 0.66
C GLN A 133 7.32 -4.63 0.54
N MET A 134 6.56 -5.72 0.48
CA MET A 134 7.12 -7.07 0.32
C MET A 134 7.84 -7.22 -1.02
N VAL A 135 7.21 -6.88 -2.15
CA VAL A 135 7.83 -7.06 -3.47
C VAL A 135 9.01 -6.13 -3.69
N VAL A 136 9.02 -4.93 -3.11
CA VAL A 136 10.18 -4.03 -3.11
C VAL A 136 11.37 -4.69 -2.41
N ALA A 137 11.15 -5.35 -1.27
CA ALA A 137 12.20 -6.09 -0.57
C ALA A 137 12.58 -7.40 -1.29
N LEU A 138 11.66 -8.08 -1.97
CA LEU A 138 11.95 -9.33 -2.67
C LEU A 138 12.71 -9.13 -3.98
N GLN A 139 12.51 -8.01 -4.67
CA GLN A 139 13.09 -7.78 -6.00
C GLN A 139 14.61 -7.84 -6.06
N PRO A 140 15.38 -7.21 -5.15
CA PRO A 140 16.84 -7.34 -5.16
C PRO A 140 17.30 -8.77 -4.94
N LEU A 141 16.66 -9.51 -4.04
CA LEU A 141 16.99 -10.92 -3.78
C LEU A 141 16.68 -11.81 -5.00
N HIS A 142 15.55 -11.54 -5.66
CA HIS A 142 15.20 -12.26 -6.89
C HIS A 142 16.23 -12.05 -8.01
N ARG A 143 16.68 -10.82 -8.18
CA ARG A 143 17.68 -10.48 -9.18
C ARG A 143 19.04 -11.14 -8.91
N GLU A 144 19.48 -11.17 -7.66
CA GLU A 144 20.80 -11.71 -7.30
C GLU A 144 20.82 -13.24 -7.23
N ALA A 145 19.76 -13.88 -6.72
CA ALA A 145 19.79 -15.31 -6.39
C ALA A 145 18.55 -16.10 -6.83
N GLY A 146 17.54 -15.45 -7.37
CA GLY A 146 16.26 -16.06 -7.73
C GLY A 146 15.43 -16.53 -6.53
N LEU A 147 14.15 -16.21 -6.52
CA LEU A 147 13.23 -16.70 -5.48
C LEU A 147 12.81 -18.14 -5.77
N LYS A 148 12.85 -18.98 -4.74
CA LYS A 148 12.35 -20.36 -4.77
C LYS A 148 11.05 -20.51 -3.98
N ARG A 149 10.97 -19.89 -2.80
CA ARG A 149 9.79 -19.93 -1.93
C ARG A 149 9.79 -18.72 -0.98
N VAL A 150 8.61 -18.22 -0.65
CA VAL A 150 8.42 -17.12 0.29
C VAL A 150 7.37 -17.51 1.34
N VAL A 151 7.68 -17.25 2.60
CA VAL A 151 6.71 -17.29 3.71
C VAL A 151 6.69 -15.91 4.33
N VAL A 152 5.50 -15.34 4.46
CA VAL A 152 5.31 -14.03 5.08
C VAL A 152 4.32 -14.10 6.22
N SER A 153 4.67 -13.47 7.35
CA SER A 153 3.73 -13.12 8.40
C SER A 153 3.72 -11.60 8.53
N THR A 154 2.52 -10.99 8.42
CA THR A 154 2.37 -9.56 8.53
C THR A 154 1.88 -9.13 9.91
N TYR A 155 2.28 -7.94 10.31
CA TYR A 155 1.83 -7.24 11.53
C TYR A 155 1.31 -5.89 11.08
N GLN A 156 0.01 -5.85 10.73
CA GLN A 156 -0.60 -4.71 10.04
C GLN A 156 -1.24 -3.73 11.03
N SER A 157 -0.90 -2.47 10.89
CA SER A 157 -1.49 -1.35 11.65
C SER A 157 -2.97 -1.14 11.34
N VAL A 158 -3.70 -0.55 12.27
CA VAL A 158 -5.14 -0.29 12.14
C VAL A 158 -5.49 0.74 11.06
N SER A 159 -4.56 1.64 10.69
CA SER A 159 -4.79 2.62 9.63
C SER A 159 -5.11 1.99 8.26
N GLY A 160 -4.68 0.74 8.03
CA GLY A 160 -5.08 -0.04 6.85
C GLY A 160 -6.59 -0.29 6.75
N SER A 161 -7.32 -0.23 7.88
CA SER A 161 -8.79 -0.28 7.93
C SER A 161 -9.45 1.11 8.00
N GLY A 162 -8.67 2.18 7.81
CA GLY A 162 -9.16 3.55 7.77
C GLY A 162 -9.24 4.25 9.13
N LYS A 163 -9.66 5.53 9.09
CA LYS A 163 -9.68 6.40 10.27
C LYS A 163 -10.54 5.85 11.42
N GLU A 164 -11.68 5.24 11.13
CA GLU A 164 -12.57 4.69 12.16
C GLU A 164 -11.86 3.62 13.00
N ALA A 165 -10.98 2.80 12.40
CA ALA A 165 -10.22 1.79 13.14
C ALA A 165 -9.07 2.40 13.96
N VAL A 166 -8.47 3.50 13.49
CA VAL A 166 -7.48 4.29 14.25
C VAL A 166 -8.13 4.91 15.49
N ASP A 167 -9.28 5.54 15.31
CA ASP A 167 -10.04 6.15 16.40
C ASP A 167 -10.47 5.05 17.41
N GLU A 168 -10.95 3.90 16.92
CA GLU A 168 -11.34 2.75 17.76
C GLU A 168 -10.19 2.22 18.61
N LEU A 169 -8.98 2.06 18.04
CA LEU A 169 -7.80 1.64 18.82
C LEU A 169 -7.53 2.63 19.95
N ALA A 170 -7.58 3.93 19.68
CA ALA A 170 -7.35 4.97 20.68
C ALA A 170 -8.40 4.95 21.80
N GLU A 171 -9.68 4.81 21.44
CA GLU A 171 -10.79 4.72 22.38
C GLU A 171 -10.73 3.45 23.23
N GLN A 172 -10.53 2.29 22.61
CA GLN A 172 -10.37 1.01 23.30
C GLN A 172 -9.18 1.02 24.26
N SER A 173 -8.05 1.65 23.87
CA SER A 173 -6.89 1.74 24.75
C SER A 173 -7.20 2.53 26.02
N ARG A 174 -7.92 3.65 25.91
CA ARG A 174 -8.37 4.42 27.08
C ARG A 174 -9.33 3.63 27.95
N ALA A 175 -10.33 2.97 27.35
CA ALA A 175 -11.31 2.19 28.09
C ALA A 175 -10.65 1.07 28.90
N VAL A 176 -9.76 0.28 28.26
CA VAL A 176 -9.05 -0.82 28.94
C VAL A 176 -8.20 -0.31 30.09
N LEU A 177 -7.46 0.79 29.92
CA LEU A 177 -6.63 1.38 30.99
C LEU A 177 -7.48 1.92 32.14
N ASN A 178 -8.70 2.31 31.88
CA ASN A 178 -9.65 2.76 32.91
C ASN A 178 -10.47 1.61 33.53
N ASN A 179 -10.21 0.35 33.16
CA ASN A 179 -11.02 -0.82 33.54
C ASN A 179 -12.48 -0.75 33.03
N GLU A 180 -12.70 -0.14 31.88
CA GLU A 180 -13.98 -0.06 31.20
C GLU A 180 -14.06 -1.09 30.07
N GLU A 181 -15.28 -1.57 29.73
CA GLU A 181 -15.46 -2.49 28.60
C GLU A 181 -15.29 -1.76 27.26
N PRO A 182 -14.33 -2.14 26.40
CA PRO A 182 -14.09 -1.45 25.14
C PRO A 182 -15.14 -1.76 24.08
N THR A 183 -15.58 -0.76 23.33
CA THR A 183 -16.48 -0.93 22.19
C THR A 183 -15.73 -1.56 21.00
N LYS A 184 -16.35 -2.52 20.31
CA LYS A 184 -15.78 -3.31 19.22
C LYS A 184 -16.62 -3.12 17.96
N LYS A 185 -16.07 -2.51 16.86
CA LYS A 185 -16.86 -2.12 15.68
C LYS A 185 -16.22 -2.47 14.32
N ASN A 186 -14.90 -2.32 14.18
CA ASN A 186 -14.26 -2.32 12.88
C ASN A 186 -13.27 -3.48 12.65
N ILE A 187 -12.91 -4.25 13.68
CA ILE A 187 -11.93 -5.33 13.57
C ILE A 187 -12.61 -6.69 13.75
N PRO A 188 -12.43 -7.66 12.82
CA PRO A 188 -11.42 -7.76 11.77
C PRO A 188 -11.68 -6.88 10.54
N TYR A 189 -12.94 -6.62 10.21
CA TYR A 189 -13.37 -5.70 9.16
C TYR A 189 -14.77 -5.16 9.50
N LYS A 190 -15.12 -4.02 8.90
CA LYS A 190 -16.41 -3.37 9.12
C LYS A 190 -17.55 -4.25 8.59
N GLY A 191 -18.51 -4.56 9.45
CA GLY A 191 -19.66 -5.44 9.11
C GLY A 191 -19.42 -6.93 9.35
N ALA A 192 -18.30 -7.32 9.95
CA ALA A 192 -18.04 -8.70 10.36
C ALA A 192 -19.13 -9.20 11.35
N LYS A 193 -19.45 -10.50 11.28
CA LYS A 193 -20.41 -11.14 12.20
C LYS A 193 -20.03 -10.97 13.68
N LYS A 194 -18.73 -10.85 13.95
CA LYS A 194 -18.18 -10.67 15.28
C LYS A 194 -16.97 -9.74 15.20
N ASN A 195 -17.01 -8.69 15.98
CA ASN A 195 -15.89 -7.78 16.13
C ASN A 195 -15.07 -8.10 17.38
N HIS A 196 -13.77 -7.82 17.30
CA HIS A 196 -12.80 -8.10 18.35
C HIS A 196 -12.19 -6.80 18.87
N GLN A 197 -11.80 -6.83 20.14
CA GLN A 197 -10.92 -5.81 20.70
C GLN A 197 -9.56 -5.88 20.02
N ILE A 198 -9.03 -4.72 19.62
CA ILE A 198 -7.69 -4.60 19.06
C ILE A 198 -6.69 -4.00 20.08
N ALA A 199 -7.14 -3.14 20.98
CA ALA A 199 -6.27 -2.59 22.03
C ALA A 199 -5.66 -3.72 22.86
N PHE A 200 -4.33 -3.74 22.96
CA PHE A 200 -3.55 -4.78 23.68
C PHE A 200 -3.81 -6.21 23.21
N ASN A 201 -4.13 -6.40 21.92
CA ASN A 201 -4.46 -7.69 21.33
C ASN A 201 -3.92 -7.82 19.91
N MET A 202 -3.82 -9.04 19.41
CA MET A 202 -3.52 -9.36 18.01
C MET A 202 -4.67 -10.18 17.43
N VAL A 203 -5.10 -9.83 16.22
CA VAL A 203 -6.21 -10.52 15.54
C VAL A 203 -5.69 -11.11 14.23
N PRO A 204 -5.52 -12.46 14.13
CA PRO A 204 -5.02 -13.14 12.92
C PRO A 204 -6.14 -13.28 11.88
N HIS A 205 -6.74 -12.17 11.51
CA HIS A 205 -7.89 -12.12 10.59
C HIS A 205 -8.02 -10.71 10.03
N LEU A 206 -7.79 -10.56 8.73
CA LEU A 206 -8.00 -9.34 7.97
C LEU A 206 -8.84 -9.66 6.74
N ASP A 207 -9.93 -8.88 6.52
CA ASP A 207 -10.88 -9.08 5.42
C ASP A 207 -11.70 -10.39 5.58
N GLU A 208 -12.51 -10.75 4.60
CA GLU A 208 -13.34 -11.96 4.59
C GLU A 208 -12.51 -13.21 4.27
N PHE A 209 -12.98 -14.37 4.73
CA PHE A 209 -12.40 -15.66 4.33
C PHE A 209 -12.81 -16.04 2.92
N GLU A 210 -11.88 -16.63 2.17
CA GLU A 210 -12.09 -17.34 0.91
C GLU A 210 -12.10 -18.86 1.14
N GLU A 211 -11.94 -19.64 0.07
CA GLU A 211 -11.76 -21.09 0.14
C GLU A 211 -10.46 -21.45 0.85
N ASP A 212 -10.41 -22.65 1.44
CA ASP A 212 -9.27 -23.19 2.19
C ASP A 212 -8.86 -22.34 3.42
N ASP A 213 -9.80 -21.57 3.98
CA ASP A 213 -9.62 -20.75 5.19
C ASP A 213 -8.55 -19.63 5.07
N TYR A 214 -8.11 -19.32 3.87
CA TYR A 214 -7.34 -18.10 3.63
C TYR A 214 -8.23 -16.88 3.65
N THR A 215 -7.72 -15.77 4.18
CA THR A 215 -8.42 -14.48 4.05
C THR A 215 -8.17 -13.85 2.68
N LYS A 216 -9.08 -12.97 2.24
CA LYS A 216 -8.87 -12.16 1.02
C LYS A 216 -7.56 -11.38 1.07
N GLU A 217 -7.17 -10.88 2.25
CA GLU A 217 -5.91 -10.16 2.43
C GLU A 217 -4.69 -11.04 2.15
N GLU A 218 -4.68 -12.27 2.64
CA GLU A 218 -3.62 -13.24 2.37
C GLU A 218 -3.55 -13.59 0.88
N MET A 219 -4.70 -13.82 0.27
CA MET A 219 -4.77 -14.14 -1.17
C MET A 219 -4.37 -12.96 -2.07
N LYS A 220 -4.62 -11.70 -1.66
CA LYS A 220 -4.07 -10.52 -2.35
C LYS A 220 -2.54 -10.58 -2.36
N MET A 221 -1.90 -10.82 -1.23
CA MET A 221 -0.44 -10.90 -1.15
C MET A 221 0.12 -11.99 -2.09
N ILE A 222 -0.52 -13.15 -2.14
CA ILE A 222 -0.09 -14.27 -2.99
C ILE A 222 -0.26 -13.93 -4.49
N ARG A 223 -1.47 -13.56 -4.89
CA ARG A 223 -1.83 -13.36 -6.30
C ARG A 223 -1.14 -12.13 -6.89
N GLU A 224 -1.13 -11.02 -6.14
CA GLU A 224 -0.54 -9.76 -6.59
C GLU A 224 1.00 -9.89 -6.71
N THR A 225 1.68 -10.53 -5.76
CA THR A 225 3.12 -10.77 -5.85
C THR A 225 3.49 -11.55 -7.09
N ARG A 226 2.78 -12.62 -7.40
CA ARG A 226 2.99 -13.41 -8.61
C ARG A 226 2.84 -12.59 -9.88
N LYS A 227 1.82 -11.73 -9.94
CA LYS A 227 1.55 -10.83 -11.08
C LYS A 227 2.63 -9.76 -11.22
N ILE A 228 2.98 -9.07 -10.14
CA ILE A 228 3.95 -7.96 -10.14
C ILE A 228 5.35 -8.45 -10.50
N MET A 229 5.78 -9.56 -9.89
CA MET A 229 7.12 -10.10 -10.12
C MET A 229 7.24 -10.94 -11.39
N GLY A 230 6.12 -11.26 -12.06
CA GLY A 230 6.12 -12.09 -13.26
C GLY A 230 6.53 -13.54 -12.99
N ILE A 231 6.24 -14.06 -11.80
CA ILE A 231 6.53 -15.45 -11.38
C ILE A 231 5.23 -16.15 -11.01
N PRO A 232 4.44 -16.65 -11.98
CA PRO A 232 3.09 -17.16 -11.74
C PRO A 232 3.04 -18.32 -10.72
N GLU A 233 4.06 -19.16 -10.73
CA GLU A 233 4.14 -20.37 -9.90
C GLU A 233 4.98 -20.18 -8.63
N LEU A 234 5.30 -18.95 -8.22
CA LEU A 234 6.07 -18.73 -6.99
C LEU A 234 5.36 -19.37 -5.79
N PRO A 235 5.98 -20.35 -5.10
CA PRO A 235 5.45 -20.87 -3.86
C PRO A 235 5.48 -19.79 -2.78
N LEU A 236 4.31 -19.25 -2.44
CA LEU A 236 4.15 -18.20 -1.46
C LEU A 236 2.96 -18.51 -0.56
N THR A 237 3.17 -18.37 0.74
CA THR A 237 2.09 -18.42 1.74
C THR A 237 2.17 -17.21 2.66
N ALA A 238 1.01 -16.70 3.07
CA ALA A 238 0.89 -15.53 3.90
C ALA A 238 0.01 -15.81 5.13
N THR A 239 0.36 -15.21 6.25
CA THR A 239 -0.51 -15.11 7.43
C THR A 239 -0.60 -13.64 7.79
N THR A 240 -1.81 -13.08 7.77
CA THR A 240 -2.00 -11.65 8.05
C THR A 240 -2.59 -11.42 9.43
N VAL A 241 -1.96 -10.52 10.20
CA VAL A 241 -2.33 -10.23 11.58
C VAL A 241 -2.54 -8.73 11.77
N ARG A 242 -3.69 -8.33 12.32
CA ARG A 242 -3.93 -6.96 12.77
C ARG A 242 -3.32 -6.79 14.16
N VAL A 243 -2.52 -5.72 14.32
CA VAL A 243 -1.83 -5.40 15.57
C VAL A 243 -2.26 -4.01 16.09
N PRO A 244 -2.10 -3.72 17.40
CA PRO A 244 -2.50 -2.45 18.00
C PRO A 244 -1.44 -1.36 17.75
N VAL A 245 -1.16 -1.09 16.48
CA VAL A 245 -0.24 -0.07 15.97
C VAL A 245 -1.04 0.88 15.08
N PHE A 246 -0.85 2.17 15.23
CA PHE A 246 -1.61 3.17 14.47
C PHE A 246 -1.24 3.18 13.01
N ASN A 247 0.02 3.34 12.65
CA ASN A 247 0.55 3.41 11.29
C ASN A 247 1.77 2.52 11.10
N GLY A 248 2.05 2.14 9.86
CA GLY A 248 3.19 1.32 9.49
C GLY A 248 2.91 -0.17 9.60
N HIS A 249 3.04 -0.89 8.47
CA HIS A 249 2.97 -2.35 8.42
C HIS A 249 4.35 -2.95 8.58
N SER A 250 4.43 -4.01 9.38
CA SER A 250 5.66 -4.80 9.52
C SER A 250 5.43 -6.20 8.97
N GLU A 251 6.51 -6.82 8.46
CA GLU A 251 6.48 -8.16 7.89
C GLU A 251 7.72 -8.96 8.30
N ALA A 252 7.50 -10.19 8.74
CA ALA A 252 8.53 -11.19 8.87
C ALA A 252 8.54 -12.03 7.59
N LEU A 253 9.62 -11.94 6.81
CA LEU A 253 9.81 -12.69 5.58
C LEU A 253 10.83 -13.81 5.81
N THR A 254 10.46 -15.01 5.40
CA THR A 254 11.38 -16.14 5.22
C THR A 254 11.45 -16.45 3.74
N VAL A 255 12.63 -16.31 3.15
CA VAL A 255 12.84 -16.42 1.72
C VAL A 255 13.82 -17.56 1.44
N GLU A 256 13.40 -18.56 0.67
CA GLU A 256 14.28 -19.59 0.10
C GLU A 256 14.68 -19.16 -1.31
N LEU A 257 15.98 -19.22 -1.60
CA LEU A 257 16.58 -18.78 -2.87
C LEU A 257 17.02 -19.97 -3.71
N ASN A 258 17.20 -19.75 -5.02
CA ASN A 258 17.69 -20.76 -5.95
C ASN A 258 19.22 -20.96 -5.86
N SER A 259 19.95 -19.91 -5.43
CA SER A 259 21.40 -19.95 -5.26
C SER A 259 21.82 -19.27 -3.95
N PRO A 260 23.08 -19.50 -3.50
CA PRO A 260 23.56 -18.89 -2.26
C PRO A 260 23.58 -17.36 -2.34
N LEU A 261 23.15 -16.72 -1.27
CA LEU A 261 23.30 -15.29 -1.03
C LEU A 261 23.51 -15.09 0.48
N SER A 262 24.62 -14.49 0.85
CA SER A 262 24.89 -14.21 2.26
C SER A 262 24.07 -13.00 2.77
N PRO A 263 23.84 -12.86 4.07
CA PRO A 263 23.22 -11.68 4.64
C PRO A 263 23.97 -10.38 4.32
N GLN A 264 25.29 -10.45 4.18
CA GLN A 264 26.10 -9.28 3.80
C GLN A 264 25.86 -8.88 2.34
N GLU A 265 25.87 -9.82 1.42
CA GLU A 265 25.55 -9.57 0.01
C GLU A 265 24.12 -9.07 -0.16
N ALA A 266 23.18 -9.58 0.63
CA ALA A 266 21.80 -9.08 0.64
C ALA A 266 21.72 -7.61 1.11
N ARG A 267 22.46 -7.22 2.18
CA ARG A 267 22.55 -5.80 2.61
C ARG A 267 23.11 -4.92 1.51
N GLU A 268 24.14 -5.38 0.83
CA GLU A 268 24.75 -4.66 -0.30
C GLU A 268 23.79 -4.52 -1.48
N ALA A 269 23.02 -5.56 -1.78
CA ALA A 269 21.98 -5.51 -2.79
C ALA A 269 20.90 -4.48 -2.46
N PHE A 270 20.35 -4.51 -1.22
CA PHE A 270 19.38 -3.53 -0.77
C PHE A 270 19.89 -2.10 -0.78
N SER A 271 21.13 -1.87 -0.35
CA SER A 271 21.72 -0.52 -0.27
C SER A 271 21.91 0.14 -1.63
N LYS A 272 21.89 -0.60 -2.73
CA LYS A 272 21.97 -0.08 -4.10
C LYS A 272 20.59 0.37 -4.65
N GLU A 273 19.50 -0.05 -4.00
CA GLU A 273 18.15 0.20 -4.50
C GLU A 273 17.60 1.55 -4.02
N LYS A 274 17.04 2.30 -4.98
CA LYS A 274 16.22 3.47 -4.64
C LYS A 274 14.94 3.00 -3.93
N GLY A 275 14.54 3.70 -2.88
CA GLY A 275 13.33 3.37 -2.14
C GLY A 275 13.49 2.29 -1.07
N ILE A 276 14.71 1.75 -0.86
CA ILE A 276 15.04 0.86 0.26
C ILE A 276 16.04 1.53 1.19
N VAL A 277 15.78 1.41 2.49
CA VAL A 277 16.71 1.80 3.55
C VAL A 277 17.07 0.56 4.36
N VAL A 278 18.36 0.22 4.40
CA VAL A 278 18.88 -0.83 5.28
C VAL A 278 19.06 -0.25 6.68
N MET A 279 18.29 -0.77 7.64
CA MET A 279 18.37 -0.41 9.05
C MET A 279 18.65 -1.71 9.83
N ASP A 280 19.91 -2.14 9.88
CA ASP A 280 20.27 -3.47 10.35
C ASP A 280 21.64 -3.51 11.05
N ASP A 281 21.68 -2.98 12.26
CA ASP A 281 22.80 -3.12 13.17
C ASP A 281 22.34 -3.67 14.53
N PRO A 282 22.37 -5.00 14.74
CA PRO A 282 21.98 -5.62 16.00
C PRO A 282 22.84 -5.19 17.19
N SER A 283 24.09 -4.79 16.99
CA SER A 283 24.99 -4.35 18.09
C SER A 283 24.56 -3.00 18.68
N GLU A 284 24.02 -2.13 17.82
CA GLU A 284 23.45 -0.84 18.19
C GLU A 284 21.94 -0.90 18.43
N LEU A 285 21.33 -2.09 18.45
CA LEU A 285 19.88 -2.33 18.54
C LEU A 285 19.09 -1.58 17.44
N LEU A 286 19.70 -1.39 16.29
CA LEU A 286 19.13 -0.67 15.15
C LEU A 286 18.41 -1.64 14.20
N TYR A 287 17.10 -1.49 14.11
CA TYR A 287 16.22 -2.26 13.24
C TYR A 287 14.94 -1.47 12.96
N PRO A 288 14.21 -1.74 11.85
CA PRO A 288 13.01 -1.00 11.50
C PRO A 288 11.87 -1.24 12.50
N MET A 289 11.17 -0.17 12.84
CA MET A 289 9.95 -0.20 13.66
C MET A 289 8.92 0.78 13.06
N PRO A 290 7.61 0.52 13.18
CA PRO A 290 6.57 1.40 12.62
C PRO A 290 6.74 2.88 13.00
N VAL A 291 7.03 3.17 14.27
CA VAL A 291 7.22 4.54 14.76
C VAL A 291 8.41 5.27 14.13
N LEU A 292 9.37 4.57 13.53
CA LEU A 292 10.52 5.15 12.85
C LEU A 292 10.28 5.36 11.36
N THR A 293 9.31 4.65 10.79
CA THR A 293 9.00 4.67 9.36
C THR A 293 7.76 5.49 9.02
N GLU A 294 7.00 5.90 10.02
CA GLU A 294 5.85 6.77 9.84
C GLU A 294 6.25 8.10 9.17
N GLY A 295 5.51 8.48 8.13
CA GLY A 295 5.78 9.68 7.33
C GLY A 295 6.94 9.54 6.33
N ARG A 296 7.49 8.33 6.15
CA ARG A 296 8.57 8.06 5.20
C ARG A 296 8.04 7.35 3.96
N ASP A 297 8.74 7.55 2.83
CA ASP A 297 8.37 6.96 1.54
C ASP A 297 9.12 5.67 1.22
N GLU A 298 10.18 5.37 1.98
CA GLU A 298 11.03 4.21 1.75
C GLU A 298 10.49 2.95 2.43
N VAL A 299 10.91 1.80 1.91
CA VAL A 299 10.78 0.48 2.55
C VAL A 299 12.03 0.22 3.38
N TYR A 300 11.86 -0.03 4.66
CA TYR A 300 12.95 -0.29 5.59
C TYR A 300 13.14 -1.78 5.77
N VAL A 301 14.38 -2.26 5.59
CA VAL A 301 14.74 -3.67 5.71
C VAL A 301 15.81 -3.83 6.78
N GLY A 302 15.59 -4.77 7.68
CA GLY A 302 16.55 -5.10 8.74
C GLY A 302 16.38 -6.53 9.23
N ARG A 303 17.09 -6.88 10.31
CA ARG A 303 17.13 -8.23 10.88
C ARG A 303 17.49 -9.28 9.84
N ILE A 304 18.38 -8.93 8.90
CA ILE A 304 18.82 -9.75 7.77
C ILE A 304 19.77 -10.83 8.31
N ARG A 305 19.38 -12.08 8.18
CA ARG A 305 20.12 -13.23 8.73
C ARG A 305 19.82 -14.50 7.97
N TYR A 306 20.71 -15.50 8.07
CA TYR A 306 20.44 -16.82 7.51
C TYR A 306 19.19 -17.47 8.14
N ASP A 307 18.36 -18.07 7.30
CA ASP A 307 17.48 -19.13 7.74
C ASP A 307 18.28 -20.43 7.77
N ARG A 308 18.48 -20.96 9.00
CA ARG A 308 19.28 -22.18 9.20
C ARG A 308 18.52 -23.48 8.91
N SER A 309 17.25 -23.37 8.54
CA SER A 309 16.40 -24.55 8.28
C SER A 309 16.46 -25.03 6.83
N VAL A 310 16.97 -24.19 5.91
CA VAL A 310 17.10 -24.52 4.49
C VAL A 310 18.46 -24.06 3.93
N PRO A 311 18.95 -24.67 2.82
CA PRO A 311 20.31 -24.40 2.32
C PRO A 311 20.57 -22.93 1.93
N TYR A 312 19.64 -22.28 1.27
CA TYR A 312 19.81 -20.91 0.73
C TYR A 312 18.67 -20.00 1.24
N GLY A 313 18.49 -19.98 2.57
CA GLY A 313 17.43 -19.23 3.22
C GLY A 313 17.90 -17.94 3.86
N LEU A 314 17.07 -16.89 3.75
CA LEU A 314 17.21 -15.64 4.47
C LEU A 314 15.93 -15.31 5.23
N ASN A 315 16.09 -14.75 6.42
CA ASN A 315 15.01 -14.10 7.17
C ASN A 315 15.23 -12.59 7.18
N LEU A 316 14.15 -11.84 6.95
CA LEU A 316 14.12 -10.40 6.89
C LEU A 316 13.02 -9.85 7.81
N TRP A 317 13.18 -8.60 8.23
CA TRP A 317 12.14 -7.80 8.82
C TRP A 317 11.96 -6.54 8.00
N VAL A 318 10.75 -6.34 7.47
CA VAL A 318 10.43 -5.25 6.54
C VAL A 318 9.36 -4.38 7.14
N VAL A 319 9.55 -3.06 7.11
CA VAL A 319 8.57 -2.09 7.62
C VAL A 319 8.43 -0.93 6.64
N ALA A 320 7.20 -0.51 6.38
CA ALA A 320 6.92 0.71 5.61
C ALA A 320 5.64 1.40 6.10
N ASP A 321 5.52 2.68 5.81
CA ASP A 321 4.27 3.44 6.00
C ASP A 321 3.24 2.98 4.97
N ASN A 322 2.19 2.34 5.47
CA ASN A 322 1.15 1.72 4.64
C ASN A 322 0.23 2.73 3.94
N ILE A 323 0.17 3.97 4.42
CA ILE A 323 -0.61 5.05 3.80
C ILE A 323 0.22 5.80 2.76
N ARG A 324 1.55 5.87 2.96
CA ARG A 324 2.50 6.49 2.03
C ARG A 324 2.96 5.47 0.98
N LYS A 325 4.08 4.78 1.21
CA LYS A 325 4.61 3.81 0.23
C LYS A 325 3.60 2.72 -0.10
N GLY A 326 2.85 2.25 0.89
CA GLY A 326 1.80 1.23 0.70
C GLY A 326 0.58 1.70 -0.12
N ALA A 327 0.43 3.01 -0.39
CA ALA A 327 -0.73 3.54 -1.09
C ALA A 327 -0.40 4.81 -1.91
N ALA A 328 -0.39 5.98 -1.27
CA ALA A 328 -0.34 7.27 -1.95
C ALA A 328 0.97 7.47 -2.71
N THR A 329 2.11 7.20 -2.09
CA THR A 329 3.42 7.40 -2.71
C THR A 329 3.61 6.48 -3.91
N ASN A 330 3.27 5.19 -3.80
CA ASN A 330 3.37 4.28 -4.93
C ASN A 330 2.49 4.71 -6.11
N SER A 331 1.26 5.17 -5.82
CA SER A 331 0.36 5.68 -6.86
C SER A 331 0.90 6.93 -7.54
N VAL A 332 1.49 7.88 -6.79
CA VAL A 332 2.10 9.08 -7.36
C VAL A 332 3.33 8.72 -8.18
N GLN A 333 4.18 7.83 -7.68
CA GLN A 333 5.34 7.31 -8.43
C GLN A 333 4.92 6.64 -9.76
N ILE A 334 3.79 5.93 -9.80
CA ILE A 334 3.22 5.40 -11.06
C ILE A 334 2.92 6.54 -12.04
N ALA A 335 2.27 7.62 -11.59
CA ALA A 335 1.97 8.77 -12.43
C ALA A 335 3.25 9.49 -12.91
N GLU A 336 4.28 9.59 -12.06
CA GLU A 336 5.58 10.18 -12.41
C GLU A 336 6.26 9.47 -13.59
N LEU A 337 6.05 8.16 -13.77
CA LEU A 337 6.59 7.42 -14.93
C LEU A 337 6.14 8.00 -16.29
N PHE A 338 5.00 8.68 -16.30
CA PHE A 338 4.44 9.29 -17.52
C PHE A 338 4.89 10.74 -17.71
N ILE A 339 5.27 11.43 -16.65
CA ILE A 339 5.79 12.78 -16.72
C ILE A 339 7.24 12.79 -17.16
N GLU A 340 8.09 11.93 -16.61
CA GLU A 340 9.51 11.80 -16.94
C GLU A 340 9.75 11.40 -18.40
N ARG A 341 8.76 10.70 -19.02
CA ARG A 341 8.85 10.29 -20.43
C ARG A 341 8.48 11.39 -21.43
N GLN A 342 7.92 12.49 -20.97
CA GLN A 342 7.53 13.63 -21.82
C GLN A 342 8.58 14.76 -21.85
N SER A 343 9.60 14.68 -20.99
CA SER A 343 10.72 15.63 -20.91
C SER A 343 11.97 15.11 -21.67
#